data_d073da88fc52036f510b8579243ac9f8
#
_entry.id   d073da88fc52036f510b8579243ac9f8
#
_cell.length_a   1.000
_cell.length_b   1.000
_cell.length_c   1.000
_cell.angle_alpha   90.00
_cell.angle_beta   90.00
_cell.angle_gamma   90.00
#
_symmetry.space_group_name_H-M   'P 1'
#
loop_
_entity.id
_entity.type
_entity.pdbx_description
1 polymer ?
#
loop_
_entity_poly.entity_id
_entity_poly.type
_entity_poly.pdbx_seq_one_letter_code
_entity_poly.pdbx_strand_id
1 'polypeptide(L)'
;MGGLAVIPHCVRCERFHMRCCVDSAPQPCDRSNVLNFMTTLKLACIFFAILPSLTAAAKADDLLIWSPAKLSDRSYKATVGFRLPAEWETSAGADIALASTKGGALLPDSEQAMLWGRIARTNVTPAGRSEQGASVSVDTLRGSGALTLSRSRSWILSDSLDMQSSRSISVQYDAVEARQASVTASQALKLIHPWTGTSLSAGTGVSNASGDFSSTVGVSQTILPNLNLDASVSNPFSGGEAGSVNLRYRVQW
;
A
#
# COMPACT_ATOMS: atom_id res chain seq x y z
N MET A 1 23.91 61.16 -14.89
CA MET A 1 23.54 60.22 -15.97
C MET A 1 22.76 59.10 -15.31
N GLY A 2 21.42 59.23 -15.37
CA GLY A 2 20.52 58.31 -14.70
C GLY A 2 20.01 57.25 -15.68
N GLY A 3 20.14 55.98 -15.29
CA GLY A 3 19.54 54.85 -15.97
C GLY A 3 18.21 54.51 -15.32
N LEU A 4 17.10 54.69 -16.03
CA LEU A 4 15.78 54.24 -15.63
C LEU A 4 15.72 52.69 -15.78
N ALA A 5 15.41 52.04 -14.69
CA ALA A 5 15.02 50.62 -14.68
C ALA A 5 13.54 50.53 -15.08
N VAL A 6 13.26 49.85 -16.19
CA VAL A 6 11.91 49.53 -16.63
C VAL A 6 11.47 48.26 -15.87
N ILE A 7 10.43 48.43 -15.05
CA ILE A 7 9.80 47.28 -14.34
C ILE A 7 8.74 46.70 -15.30
N PRO A 8 8.75 45.40 -15.63
CA PRO A 8 7.71 44.79 -16.44
C PRO A 8 6.43 44.59 -15.60
N HIS A 9 5.33 45.13 -16.09
CA HIS A 9 3.98 44.90 -15.56
C HIS A 9 3.50 43.48 -15.94
N CYS A 10 3.31 42.63 -14.96
CA CYS A 10 2.58 41.36 -15.11
C CYS A 10 1.08 41.61 -15.01
N VAL A 11 0.34 41.41 -16.09
CA VAL A 11 -1.12 41.38 -16.09
C VAL A 11 -1.58 39.98 -15.72
N ARG A 12 -2.31 39.88 -14.62
CA ARG A 12 -2.87 38.63 -14.09
C ARG A 12 -4.16 38.30 -14.83
N CYS A 13 -4.17 37.25 -15.62
CA CYS A 13 -5.37 36.73 -16.27
C CYS A 13 -6.03 35.67 -15.36
N GLU A 14 -7.18 36.04 -14.79
CA GLU A 14 -7.89 35.29 -13.74
C GLU A 14 -8.77 34.14 -14.26
N ARG A 15 -8.35 33.32 -15.18
CA ARG A 15 -9.17 32.14 -15.53
C ARG A 15 -8.42 30.85 -15.85
N PHE A 16 -7.11 30.91 -15.99
CA PHE A 16 -6.29 29.71 -16.11
C PHE A 16 -4.89 30.04 -15.61
N HIS A 17 -4.31 29.22 -14.72
CA HIS A 17 -2.96 29.39 -14.20
C HIS A 17 -1.89 29.21 -15.31
N MET A 18 -1.82 30.17 -16.23
CA MET A 18 -0.70 30.30 -17.17
C MET A 18 -0.06 31.65 -16.97
N ARG A 19 1.17 31.66 -16.46
CA ARG A 19 2.03 32.86 -16.48
C ARG A 19 2.54 33.05 -17.91
N CYS A 20 2.05 34.04 -18.60
CA CYS A 20 2.69 34.52 -19.83
C CYS A 20 3.58 35.71 -19.48
N CYS A 21 4.90 35.55 -19.60
CA CYS A 21 5.82 36.69 -19.71
C CYS A 21 5.78 37.20 -21.15
N VAL A 22 5.38 38.43 -21.33
CA VAL A 22 5.42 39.12 -22.61
C VAL A 22 6.75 39.84 -22.70
N ASP A 23 7.67 39.30 -23.46
CA ASP A 23 8.76 40.02 -24.08
C ASP A 23 8.89 39.57 -25.53
N SER A 24 8.72 40.56 -26.44
CA SER A 24 9.15 40.60 -27.82
C SER A 24 8.69 39.52 -28.79
N ALA A 25 7.79 39.94 -29.69
CA ALA A 25 7.36 39.32 -30.93
C ALA A 25 6.19 38.31 -30.84
N PRO A 26 5.14 38.46 -31.65
CA PRO A 26 4.03 37.53 -31.71
C PRO A 26 4.46 36.24 -32.40
N GLN A 27 4.72 35.23 -31.60
CA GLN A 27 4.83 33.85 -32.12
C GLN A 27 3.41 33.33 -32.35
N PRO A 28 3.11 32.70 -33.47
CA PRO A 28 1.82 32.10 -33.72
C PRO A 28 1.60 30.95 -32.71
N CYS A 29 0.48 30.98 -32.01
CA CYS A 29 0.04 29.87 -31.17
C CYS A 29 -0.01 28.59 -32.02
N ASP A 30 0.88 27.68 -31.73
CA ASP A 30 0.97 26.40 -32.41
C ASP A 30 -0.28 25.55 -32.07
N ARG A 31 -1.19 25.46 -33.02
CA ARG A 31 -2.41 24.64 -32.95
C ARG A 31 -2.13 23.13 -32.86
N SER A 32 -0.88 22.71 -33.03
CA SER A 32 -0.51 21.29 -33.06
C SER A 32 -0.65 20.59 -31.68
N ASN A 33 -0.45 21.32 -30.57
CA ASN A 33 -0.54 20.75 -29.24
C ASN A 33 -1.99 20.47 -28.77
N VAL A 34 -2.97 21.22 -29.28
CA VAL A 34 -4.40 20.98 -28.94
C VAL A 34 -4.94 19.75 -29.68
N LEU A 35 -4.46 19.51 -30.90
CA LEU A 35 -4.88 18.34 -31.68
C LEU A 35 -4.33 17.03 -31.08
N ASN A 36 -3.10 17.06 -30.56
CA ASN A 36 -2.48 15.87 -29.93
C ASN A 36 -3.14 15.52 -28.59
N PHE A 37 -3.61 16.50 -27.82
CA PHE A 37 -4.34 16.24 -26.59
C PHE A 37 -5.73 15.63 -26.83
N MET A 38 -6.42 16.06 -27.87
CA MET A 38 -7.73 15.49 -28.24
C MET A 38 -7.62 14.09 -28.85
N THR A 39 -6.52 13.76 -29.54
CA THR A 39 -6.28 12.43 -30.09
C THR A 39 -5.90 11.42 -29.01
N THR A 40 -5.10 11.81 -28.01
CA THR A 40 -4.78 10.95 -26.85
C THR A 40 -6.00 10.69 -25.97
N LEU A 41 -6.89 11.67 -25.80
CA LEU A 41 -8.13 11.47 -25.05
C LEU A 41 -9.11 10.54 -25.79
N LYS A 42 -9.17 10.58 -27.12
CA LYS A 42 -9.96 9.65 -27.93
C LYS A 42 -9.41 8.23 -27.91
N LEU A 43 -8.08 8.05 -27.87
CA LEU A 43 -7.46 6.72 -27.74
C LEU A 43 -7.75 6.12 -26.36
N ALA A 44 -7.73 6.91 -25.29
CA ALA A 44 -8.05 6.45 -23.94
C ALA A 44 -9.52 5.98 -23.83
N CYS A 45 -10.45 6.66 -24.49
CA CYS A 45 -11.86 6.25 -24.54
C CYS A 45 -12.10 4.97 -25.35
N ILE A 46 -11.29 4.71 -26.39
CA ILE A 46 -11.41 3.47 -27.21
C ILE A 46 -10.90 2.24 -26.43
N PHE A 47 -9.88 2.40 -25.57
CA PHE A 47 -9.41 1.31 -24.71
C PHE A 47 -10.43 0.90 -23.65
N PHE A 48 -11.32 1.80 -23.23
CA PHE A 48 -12.39 1.50 -22.26
C PHE A 48 -13.62 0.82 -22.91
N ALA A 49 -13.75 0.86 -24.24
CA ALA A 49 -14.89 0.30 -24.95
C ALA A 49 -14.69 -1.15 -25.42
N ILE A 50 -13.50 -1.76 -25.23
CA ILE A 50 -13.20 -3.13 -25.69
C ILE A 50 -13.30 -4.17 -24.56
N LEU A 51 -13.91 -3.81 -23.42
CA LEU A 51 -14.20 -4.74 -22.34
C LEU A 51 -15.67 -5.20 -22.33
N PRO A 52 -16.17 -5.91 -23.34
CA PRO A 52 -17.18 -6.89 -23.03
C PRO A 52 -17.11 -8.10 -23.97
N SER A 53 -16.59 -9.20 -23.52
CA SER A 53 -17.07 -10.52 -23.93
C SER A 53 -16.25 -11.68 -23.33
N LEU A 54 -15.94 -11.60 -22.03
CA LEU A 54 -15.60 -12.78 -21.26
C LEU A 54 -16.81 -13.15 -20.40
N THR A 55 -17.88 -13.62 -21.05
CA THR A 55 -18.97 -14.31 -20.37
C THR A 55 -18.54 -15.74 -20.03
N ALA A 56 -17.53 -15.87 -19.18
CA ALA A 56 -17.46 -17.02 -18.31
C ALA A 56 -18.60 -16.83 -17.30
N ALA A 57 -19.48 -17.81 -17.16
CA ALA A 57 -20.51 -17.85 -16.14
C ALA A 57 -19.85 -18.00 -14.75
N ALA A 58 -19.15 -16.96 -14.33
CA ALA A 58 -18.64 -16.82 -12.98
C ALA A 58 -19.84 -16.54 -12.09
N LYS A 59 -19.98 -17.28 -10.99
CA LYS A 59 -20.97 -16.96 -9.97
C LYS A 59 -20.68 -15.53 -9.51
N ALA A 60 -21.58 -14.61 -9.81
CA ALA A 60 -21.37 -13.18 -9.58
C ALA A 60 -21.17 -12.83 -8.10
N ASP A 61 -21.68 -13.67 -7.19
CA ASP A 61 -21.60 -13.49 -5.75
C ASP A 61 -20.15 -13.56 -5.20
N ASP A 62 -19.26 -14.31 -5.85
CA ASP A 62 -17.86 -14.42 -5.42
C ASP A 62 -16.96 -13.30 -5.98
N LEU A 63 -17.45 -12.53 -6.94
CA LEU A 63 -16.67 -11.48 -7.60
C LEU A 63 -16.79 -10.13 -6.92
N LEU A 64 -17.91 -9.85 -6.27
CA LEU A 64 -18.13 -8.59 -5.57
C LEU A 64 -17.57 -8.66 -4.16
N ILE A 65 -16.80 -7.65 -3.79
CA ILE A 65 -16.35 -7.43 -2.42
C ILE A 65 -17.21 -6.30 -1.84
N TRP A 66 -18.02 -6.65 -0.84
CA TRP A 66 -18.80 -5.69 -0.08
C TRP A 66 -18.63 -5.98 1.40
N SER A 67 -17.99 -5.09 2.13
CA SER A 67 -17.71 -5.28 3.55
C SER A 67 -17.89 -3.96 4.32
N PRO A 68 -19.11 -3.65 4.77
CA PRO A 68 -19.33 -2.55 5.70
C PRO A 68 -18.87 -2.97 7.09
N ALA A 69 -18.17 -2.07 7.79
CA ALA A 69 -17.70 -2.28 9.15
C ALA A 69 -17.99 -1.05 10.01
N LYS A 70 -18.49 -1.28 11.21
CA LYS A 70 -18.57 -0.27 12.26
C LYS A 70 -17.26 -0.31 13.05
N LEU A 71 -16.44 0.73 12.96
CA LEU A 71 -15.15 0.80 13.65
C LEU A 71 -15.30 1.28 15.10
N SER A 72 -16.27 2.17 15.33
CA SER A 72 -16.65 2.66 16.66
C SER A 72 -18.12 3.08 16.64
N ASP A 73 -18.63 3.60 17.77
CA ASP A 73 -20.02 4.06 17.81
C ASP A 73 -20.36 5.14 16.80
N ARG A 74 -19.34 5.83 16.25
CA ARG A 74 -19.52 6.95 15.34
C ARG A 74 -18.58 6.94 14.13
N SER A 75 -17.90 5.83 13.89
CA SER A 75 -17.06 5.68 12.73
C SER A 75 -17.42 4.41 11.95
N TYR A 76 -17.52 4.55 10.65
CA TYR A 76 -17.89 3.50 9.73
C TYR A 76 -16.86 3.43 8.61
N LYS A 77 -16.61 2.22 8.15
CA LYS A 77 -15.82 1.93 6.97
C LYS A 77 -16.64 1.05 6.04
N ALA A 78 -16.63 1.34 4.76
CA ALA A 78 -17.16 0.49 3.73
C ALA A 78 -16.04 0.13 2.75
N THR A 79 -15.85 -1.15 2.50
CA THR A 79 -14.97 -1.66 1.44
C THR A 79 -15.83 -2.14 0.29
N VAL A 80 -15.61 -1.59 -0.89
CA VAL A 80 -16.26 -1.99 -2.13
C VAL A 80 -15.20 -2.39 -3.13
N GLY A 81 -15.38 -3.52 -3.80
CA GLY A 81 -14.40 -3.96 -4.78
C GLY A 81 -14.89 -5.15 -5.59
N PHE A 82 -14.01 -5.64 -6.43
CA PHE A 82 -14.28 -6.82 -7.25
C PHE A 82 -13.02 -7.69 -7.36
N ARG A 83 -13.26 -8.97 -7.55
CA ARG A 83 -12.23 -9.97 -7.89
C ARG A 83 -12.32 -10.30 -9.35
N LEU A 84 -11.19 -10.42 -10.00
CA LEU A 84 -11.13 -10.90 -11.38
C LEU A 84 -10.82 -12.39 -11.38
N PRO A 85 -11.57 -13.21 -12.12
CA PRO A 85 -11.28 -14.64 -12.30
C PRO A 85 -10.07 -14.78 -13.23
N ALA A 86 -8.89 -14.90 -12.67
CA ALA A 86 -7.64 -15.10 -13.40
C ALA A 86 -6.78 -16.13 -12.67
N GLU A 87 -5.72 -16.64 -13.31
CA GLU A 87 -4.76 -17.53 -12.67
C GLU A 87 -4.11 -16.89 -11.43
N TRP A 88 -4.01 -15.56 -11.45
CA TRP A 88 -3.62 -14.75 -10.30
C TRP A 88 -4.88 -14.20 -9.64
N GLU A 89 -4.96 -14.32 -8.33
CA GLU A 89 -6.02 -13.70 -7.54
C GLU A 89 -5.88 -12.17 -7.65
N THR A 90 -6.64 -11.59 -8.56
CA THR A 90 -6.62 -10.14 -8.81
C THR A 90 -7.86 -9.51 -8.23
N SER A 91 -7.69 -8.46 -7.46
CA SER A 91 -8.80 -7.70 -6.87
C SER A 91 -8.48 -6.22 -6.86
N ALA A 92 -9.52 -5.41 -6.98
CA ALA A 92 -9.41 -3.96 -6.88
C ALA A 92 -10.67 -3.39 -6.24
N GLY A 93 -10.54 -2.24 -5.60
CA GLY A 93 -11.67 -1.63 -4.91
C GLY A 93 -11.35 -0.29 -4.30
N ALA A 94 -12.30 0.15 -3.47
CA ALA A 94 -12.20 1.38 -2.70
C ALA A 94 -12.61 1.13 -1.25
N ASP A 95 -11.90 1.76 -0.35
CA ASP A 95 -12.22 1.87 1.07
C ASP A 95 -12.68 3.30 1.34
N ILE A 96 -13.87 3.44 1.89
CA ILE A 96 -14.42 4.73 2.30
C ILE A 96 -14.64 4.66 3.80
N ALA A 97 -14.06 5.59 4.55
CA ALA A 97 -14.26 5.69 5.99
C ALA A 97 -14.73 7.09 6.37
N LEU A 98 -15.61 7.16 7.36
CA LEU A 98 -16.21 8.40 7.84
C LEU A 98 -16.34 8.32 9.38
N ALA A 99 -16.11 9.44 10.06
CA ALA A 99 -16.44 9.56 11.47
C ALA A 99 -17.33 10.78 11.72
N SER A 100 -18.22 10.69 12.71
CA SER A 100 -19.17 11.74 13.06
C SER A 100 -19.09 12.16 14.52
N THR A 101 -19.50 13.38 14.80
CA THR A 101 -19.68 13.93 16.17
C THR A 101 -20.92 13.34 16.82
N LYS A 102 -21.14 13.62 18.11
CA LYS A 102 -22.38 13.27 18.85
C LYS A 102 -23.65 13.83 18.18
N GLY A 103 -23.55 14.96 17.49
CA GLY A 103 -24.66 15.59 16.79
C GLY A 103 -24.88 15.11 15.36
N GLY A 104 -24.13 14.11 14.88
CA GLY A 104 -24.26 13.56 13.53
C GLY A 104 -23.52 14.37 12.45
N ALA A 105 -22.84 15.47 12.79
CA ALA A 105 -22.00 16.19 11.84
C ALA A 105 -20.71 15.42 11.58
N LEU A 106 -20.21 15.42 10.33
CA LEU A 106 -18.92 14.84 9.99
C LEU A 106 -17.80 15.52 10.77
N LEU A 107 -16.87 14.73 11.28
CA LEU A 107 -15.63 15.25 11.87
C LEU A 107 -14.73 15.75 10.75
N PRO A 108 -14.21 16.99 10.83
CA PRO A 108 -13.21 17.47 9.88
C PRO A 108 -12.04 16.49 9.79
N ASP A 109 -11.51 16.29 8.60
CA ASP A 109 -10.37 15.41 8.30
C ASP A 109 -10.55 13.91 8.65
N SER A 110 -11.79 13.49 8.99
CA SER A 110 -12.10 12.09 9.27
C SER A 110 -12.45 11.29 8.00
N GLU A 111 -12.62 11.98 6.90
CA GLU A 111 -12.93 11.36 5.62
C GLU A 111 -11.67 10.66 5.07
N GLN A 112 -11.84 9.43 4.66
CA GLN A 112 -10.81 8.67 3.97
C GLN A 112 -11.42 8.02 2.74
N ALA A 113 -10.78 8.18 1.61
CA ALA A 113 -11.13 7.52 0.36
C ALA A 113 -9.87 6.91 -0.25
N MET A 114 -9.71 5.62 -0.07
CA MET A 114 -8.54 4.87 -0.52
C MET A 114 -8.93 3.95 -1.67
N LEU A 115 -8.29 4.11 -2.82
CA LEU A 115 -8.33 3.14 -3.90
C LEU A 115 -7.25 2.10 -3.68
N TRP A 116 -7.57 0.84 -3.90
CA TRP A 116 -6.61 -0.23 -3.76
C TRP A 116 -6.71 -1.26 -4.88
N GLY A 117 -5.57 -1.87 -5.17
CA GLY A 117 -5.46 -3.00 -6.09
C GLY A 117 -4.51 -4.05 -5.51
N ARG A 118 -4.82 -5.31 -5.72
CA ARG A 118 -4.00 -6.43 -5.28
C ARG A 118 -3.96 -7.49 -6.37
N ILE A 119 -2.79 -8.05 -6.59
CA ILE A 119 -2.57 -9.25 -7.37
C ILE A 119 -1.76 -10.23 -6.53
N ALA A 120 -2.21 -11.47 -6.42
CA ALA A 120 -1.53 -12.49 -5.63
C ALA A 120 -1.56 -13.83 -6.37
N ARG A 121 -0.57 -14.66 -6.11
CA ARG A 121 -0.52 -16.06 -6.56
C ARG A 121 -0.04 -16.92 -5.41
N THR A 122 -0.83 -17.92 -5.11
CA THR A 122 -0.49 -18.96 -4.15
C THR A 122 -0.22 -20.27 -4.89
N ASN A 123 0.91 -20.88 -4.60
CA ASN A 123 1.24 -22.22 -5.09
C ASN A 123 1.46 -23.11 -3.88
N VAL A 124 0.69 -24.20 -3.79
CA VAL A 124 0.75 -25.17 -2.71
C VAL A 124 1.25 -26.50 -3.27
N THR A 125 2.25 -27.05 -2.62
CA THR A 125 2.80 -28.38 -2.90
C THR A 125 2.73 -29.23 -1.62
N PRO A 126 2.83 -30.55 -1.67
CA PRO A 126 2.85 -31.37 -0.47
C PRO A 126 3.97 -31.00 0.52
N ALA A 127 5.08 -30.46 0.04
CA ALA A 127 6.26 -30.09 0.84
C ALA A 127 6.32 -28.61 1.21
N GLY A 128 5.37 -27.77 0.76
CA GLY A 128 5.43 -26.35 1.08
C GLY A 128 4.42 -25.47 0.36
N ARG A 129 4.42 -24.21 0.74
CA ARG A 129 3.56 -23.17 0.16
C ARG A 129 4.41 -21.98 -0.26
N SER A 130 4.13 -21.44 -1.43
CA SER A 130 4.72 -20.17 -1.91
C SER A 130 3.61 -19.20 -2.24
N GLU A 131 3.72 -18.00 -1.70
CA GLU A 131 2.80 -16.90 -1.98
C GLU A 131 3.63 -15.70 -2.46
N GLN A 132 3.18 -15.08 -3.52
CA GLN A 132 3.78 -13.85 -4.04
C GLN A 132 2.68 -12.91 -4.48
N GLY A 133 2.88 -11.62 -4.30
CA GLY A 133 1.87 -10.64 -4.63
C GLY A 133 2.41 -9.23 -4.71
N ALA A 134 1.59 -8.39 -5.33
CA ALA A 134 1.77 -6.96 -5.36
C ALA A 134 0.47 -6.29 -4.91
N SER A 135 0.58 -5.20 -4.17
CA SER A 135 -0.55 -4.37 -3.79
C SER A 135 -0.21 -2.90 -4.00
N VAL A 136 -1.19 -2.15 -4.44
CA VAL A 136 -1.12 -0.70 -4.57
C VAL A 136 -2.29 -0.10 -3.81
N SER A 137 -2.05 1.01 -3.12
CA SER A 137 -3.11 1.80 -2.49
C SER A 137 -2.82 3.28 -2.71
N VAL A 138 -3.88 4.05 -2.91
CA VAL A 138 -3.82 5.51 -3.13
C VAL A 138 -4.93 6.16 -2.33
N ASP A 139 -4.56 7.03 -1.41
CA ASP A 139 -5.50 7.92 -0.73
C ASP A 139 -5.79 9.12 -1.65
N THR A 140 -7.00 9.15 -2.17
CA THR A 140 -7.41 10.17 -3.16
C THR A 140 -7.65 11.54 -2.54
N LEU A 141 -7.88 11.61 -1.22
CA LEU A 141 -8.10 12.87 -0.51
C LEU A 141 -6.79 13.51 -0.08
N ARG A 142 -5.81 12.69 0.35
CA ARG A 142 -4.52 13.16 0.83
C ARG A 142 -3.42 13.13 -0.23
N GLY A 143 -3.65 12.46 -1.36
CA GLY A 143 -2.66 12.31 -2.42
C GLY A 143 -1.49 11.42 -2.02
N SER A 144 -1.62 10.62 -0.96
CA SER A 144 -0.61 9.66 -0.54
C SER A 144 -0.84 8.29 -1.19
N GLY A 145 0.21 7.51 -1.33
CA GLY A 145 0.11 6.20 -1.95
C GLY A 145 1.18 5.23 -1.48
N ALA A 146 0.90 3.94 -1.62
CA ALA A 146 1.83 2.89 -1.32
C ALA A 146 1.80 1.79 -2.39
N LEU A 147 2.96 1.27 -2.73
CA LEU A 147 3.15 0.08 -3.55
C LEU A 147 3.95 -0.93 -2.73
N THR A 148 3.43 -2.15 -2.59
CA THR A 148 4.12 -3.22 -1.87
C THR A 148 4.24 -4.45 -2.75
N LEU A 149 5.45 -4.97 -2.85
CA LEU A 149 5.75 -6.27 -3.45
C LEU A 149 6.12 -7.23 -2.33
N SER A 150 5.53 -8.42 -2.31
CA SER A 150 5.78 -9.41 -1.27
C SER A 150 5.97 -10.80 -1.84
N ARG A 151 6.82 -11.58 -1.17
CA ARG A 151 6.99 -13.00 -1.45
C ARG A 151 7.21 -13.73 -0.13
N SER A 152 6.39 -14.75 0.10
CA SER A 152 6.51 -15.66 1.23
C SER A 152 6.68 -17.09 0.72
N ARG A 153 7.50 -17.86 1.40
CA ARG A 153 7.66 -19.29 1.16
C ARG A 153 7.73 -20.03 2.48
N SER A 154 7.03 -21.13 2.58
CA SER A 154 7.15 -22.07 3.69
C SER A 154 7.49 -23.47 3.17
N TRP A 155 8.34 -24.17 3.88
CA TRP A 155 8.78 -25.53 3.56
C TRP A 155 8.73 -26.40 4.80
N ILE A 156 8.31 -27.62 4.63
CA ILE A 156 8.49 -28.70 5.60
C ILE A 156 9.90 -29.24 5.38
N LEU A 157 10.81 -28.98 6.32
CA LEU A 157 12.19 -29.49 6.24
C LEU A 157 12.30 -30.92 6.76
N SER A 158 11.53 -31.22 7.79
CA SER A 158 11.45 -32.56 8.39
C SER A 158 10.14 -32.70 9.17
N ASP A 159 9.87 -33.87 9.73
CA ASP A 159 8.68 -34.12 10.55
C ASP A 159 8.56 -33.19 11.77
N SER A 160 9.66 -32.58 12.18
CA SER A 160 9.72 -31.74 13.38
C SER A 160 10.17 -30.31 13.11
N LEU A 161 10.42 -29.92 11.85
CA LEU A 161 10.96 -28.62 11.53
C LEU A 161 10.39 -28.06 10.23
N ASP A 162 9.76 -26.90 10.34
CA ASP A 162 9.30 -26.08 9.23
C ASP A 162 10.14 -24.82 9.11
N MET A 163 10.30 -24.33 7.90
CA MET A 163 10.98 -23.07 7.61
C MET A 163 10.06 -22.15 6.82
N GLN A 164 10.05 -20.90 7.20
CA GLN A 164 9.34 -19.84 6.47
C GLN A 164 10.30 -18.70 6.15
N SER A 165 10.30 -18.25 4.91
CA SER A 165 11.02 -17.05 4.46
C SER A 165 10.01 -16.05 3.91
N SER A 166 10.14 -14.80 4.31
CA SER A 166 9.34 -13.69 3.78
C SER A 166 10.26 -12.55 3.32
N ARG A 167 9.88 -11.91 2.24
CA ARG A 167 10.55 -10.73 1.67
C ARG A 167 9.51 -9.75 1.24
N SER A 168 9.74 -8.46 1.49
CA SER A 168 8.88 -7.40 0.98
C SER A 168 9.70 -6.17 0.60
N ILE A 169 9.20 -5.46 -0.40
CA ILE A 169 9.67 -4.13 -0.78
C ILE A 169 8.43 -3.26 -0.82
N SER A 170 8.45 -2.15 -0.12
CA SER A 170 7.38 -1.16 -0.14
C SER A 170 7.93 0.21 -0.51
N VAL A 171 7.18 0.91 -1.34
CA VAL A 171 7.42 2.30 -1.71
C VAL A 171 6.20 3.08 -1.22
N GLN A 172 6.42 4.11 -0.42
CA GLN A 172 5.38 4.97 0.12
C GLN A 172 5.66 6.40 -0.30
N TYR A 173 4.63 7.10 -0.72
CA TYR A 173 4.65 8.51 -1.07
C TYR A 173 3.59 9.26 -0.26
N ASP A 174 3.97 10.38 0.32
CA ASP A 174 3.06 11.26 1.05
C ASP A 174 3.13 12.67 0.44
N ALA A 175 2.02 13.09 -0.20
CA ALA A 175 1.94 14.40 -0.83
C ALA A 175 1.76 15.54 0.18
N VAL A 176 1.17 15.27 1.35
CA VAL A 176 0.93 16.30 2.38
C VAL A 176 2.22 16.78 2.99
N GLU A 177 3.15 15.88 3.22
CA GLU A 177 4.44 16.20 3.81
C GLU A 177 5.49 16.62 2.77
N ALA A 178 5.14 16.62 1.46
CA ALA A 178 6.05 16.89 0.33
C ALA A 178 7.39 16.15 0.45
N ARG A 179 7.40 15.00 1.10
CA ARG A 179 8.59 14.19 1.34
C ARG A 179 8.96 13.37 0.13
N GLN A 180 10.22 13.07 0.04
CA GLN A 180 10.71 12.08 -0.92
C GLN A 180 10.07 10.72 -0.66
N ALA A 181 9.82 9.96 -1.71
CA ALA A 181 9.29 8.61 -1.59
C ALA A 181 10.13 7.77 -0.63
N SER A 182 9.48 7.17 0.36
CA SER A 182 10.12 6.23 1.28
C SER A 182 10.13 4.83 0.67
N VAL A 183 11.30 4.24 0.57
CA VAL A 183 11.48 2.86 0.11
C VAL A 183 11.97 2.03 1.28
N THR A 184 11.23 0.96 1.59
CA THR A 184 11.61 0.01 2.64
C THR A 184 11.71 -1.38 2.04
N ALA A 185 12.82 -2.06 2.28
CA ALA A 185 13.00 -3.46 1.94
C ALA A 185 13.20 -4.28 3.22
N SER A 186 12.54 -5.43 3.32
CA SER A 186 12.66 -6.32 4.47
C SER A 186 12.76 -7.78 4.04
N GLN A 187 13.48 -8.55 4.84
CA GLN A 187 13.57 -10.00 4.72
C GLN A 187 13.53 -10.63 6.11
N ALA A 188 12.76 -11.69 6.27
CA ALA A 188 12.73 -12.47 7.49
C ALA A 188 12.80 -13.98 7.18
N LEU A 189 13.41 -14.69 8.09
CA LEU A 189 13.48 -16.15 8.13
C LEU A 189 12.93 -16.63 9.48
N LYS A 190 12.08 -17.64 9.45
CA LYS A 190 11.49 -18.24 10.65
C LYS A 190 11.64 -19.75 10.58
N LEU A 191 12.19 -20.34 11.63
CA LEU A 191 12.20 -21.77 11.86
C LEU A 191 11.12 -22.11 12.89
N ILE A 192 10.33 -23.11 12.63
CA ILE A 192 9.17 -23.48 13.46
C ILE A 192 9.29 -24.95 13.80
N HIS A 193 9.21 -25.25 15.09
CA HIS A 193 9.07 -26.61 15.59
C HIS A 193 7.59 -26.85 15.93
N PRO A 194 6.81 -27.50 15.03
CA PRO A 194 5.36 -27.54 15.13
C PRO A 194 4.86 -28.25 16.39
N TRP A 195 5.57 -29.30 16.86
CA TRP A 195 5.15 -30.11 18.01
C TRP A 195 5.19 -29.33 19.33
N THR A 196 6.12 -28.42 19.49
CA THR A 196 6.25 -27.62 20.73
C THR A 196 5.68 -26.21 20.59
N GLY A 197 5.31 -25.80 19.38
CA GLY A 197 4.91 -24.43 19.10
C GLY A 197 6.05 -23.41 19.28
N THR A 198 7.31 -23.88 19.26
CA THR A 198 8.49 -23.02 19.36
C THR A 198 8.88 -22.51 17.99
N SER A 199 9.22 -21.23 17.89
CA SER A 199 9.80 -20.70 16.66
C SER A 199 10.94 -19.73 16.94
N LEU A 200 11.95 -19.79 16.07
CA LEU A 200 13.07 -18.86 16.02
C LEU A 200 12.93 -18.00 14.76
N SER A 201 13.05 -16.70 14.88
CA SER A 201 12.97 -15.79 13.77
C SER A 201 14.18 -14.85 13.71
N ALA A 202 14.64 -14.55 12.50
CA ALA A 202 15.62 -13.51 12.23
C ALA A 202 15.13 -12.68 11.06
N GLY A 203 15.21 -11.36 11.19
CA GLY A 203 14.76 -10.43 10.19
C GLY A 203 15.74 -9.27 10.01
N THR A 204 15.74 -8.71 8.80
CA THR A 204 16.49 -7.51 8.47
C THR A 204 15.63 -6.57 7.64
N GLY A 205 15.86 -5.28 7.80
CA GLY A 205 15.17 -4.23 7.05
C GLY A 205 16.11 -3.06 6.74
N VAL A 206 15.83 -2.40 5.63
CA VAL A 206 16.51 -1.17 5.20
C VAL A 206 15.44 -0.18 4.77
N SER A 207 15.56 1.07 5.22
CA SER A 207 14.72 2.17 4.79
C SER A 207 15.58 3.32 4.27
N ASN A 208 15.22 3.88 3.09
CA ASN A 208 15.92 5.06 2.57
C ASN A 208 15.58 6.33 3.35
N ALA A 209 14.44 6.39 4.02
CA ALA A 209 14.02 7.57 4.77
C ALA A 209 14.89 7.83 6.01
N SER A 210 15.31 6.75 6.68
CA SER A 210 16.22 6.84 7.85
C SER A 210 17.67 6.56 7.47
N GLY A 211 17.92 5.90 6.33
CA GLY A 211 19.23 5.35 5.98
C GLY A 211 19.67 4.21 6.90
N ASP A 212 18.77 3.77 7.80
CA ASP A 212 19.10 2.83 8.85
C ASP A 212 18.88 1.40 8.40
N PHE A 213 19.83 0.55 8.75
CA PHE A 213 19.70 -0.88 8.70
C PHE A 213 19.15 -1.36 10.05
N SER A 214 18.07 -2.10 10.02
CA SER A 214 17.47 -2.74 11.19
C SER A 214 17.63 -4.25 11.13
N SER A 215 17.90 -4.86 12.26
CA SER A 215 17.91 -6.31 12.41
C SER A 215 17.11 -6.72 13.64
N THR A 216 16.47 -7.87 13.59
CA THR A 216 15.68 -8.39 14.72
C THR A 216 15.88 -9.89 14.80
N VAL A 217 16.10 -10.36 16.01
CA VAL A 217 16.12 -11.81 16.33
C VAL A 217 15.06 -12.03 17.39
N GLY A 218 14.23 -13.06 17.21
CA GLY A 218 13.14 -13.35 18.12
C GLY A 218 12.91 -14.83 18.31
N VAL A 219 12.39 -15.17 19.48
CA VAL A 219 11.93 -16.51 19.85
C VAL A 219 10.47 -16.38 20.27
N SER A 220 9.65 -17.29 19.79
CA SER A 220 8.25 -17.41 20.19
C SER A 220 7.97 -18.82 20.64
N GLN A 221 7.25 -18.96 21.75
CA GLN A 221 6.90 -20.24 22.37
C GLN A 221 5.42 -20.26 22.72
N THR A 222 4.70 -21.26 22.23
CA THR A 222 3.36 -21.56 22.70
C THR A 222 3.47 -22.38 23.99
N ILE A 223 3.20 -21.76 25.13
CA ILE A 223 3.29 -22.41 26.46
C ILE A 223 2.03 -23.24 26.72
N LEU A 224 0.87 -22.68 26.36
CA LEU A 224 -0.44 -23.32 26.43
C LEU A 224 -1.20 -23.01 25.14
N PRO A 225 -2.27 -23.73 24.77
CA PRO A 225 -3.05 -23.45 23.57
C PRO A 225 -3.49 -21.99 23.44
N ASN A 226 -3.64 -21.31 24.58
CA ASN A 226 -4.10 -19.92 24.64
C ASN A 226 -3.01 -18.93 25.08
N LEU A 227 -1.79 -19.39 25.40
CA LEU A 227 -0.74 -18.59 25.98
C LEU A 227 0.53 -18.67 25.13
N ASN A 228 0.90 -17.54 24.54
CA ASN A 228 2.12 -17.41 23.74
C ASN A 228 3.08 -16.42 24.40
N LEU A 229 4.34 -16.80 24.46
CA LEU A 229 5.46 -15.96 24.89
C LEU A 229 6.28 -15.60 23.66
N ASP A 230 6.49 -14.32 23.43
CA ASP A 230 7.34 -13.79 22.38
C ASP A 230 8.46 -12.96 23.01
N ALA A 231 9.70 -13.26 22.72
CA ALA A 231 10.86 -12.47 23.10
C ALA A 231 11.63 -12.07 21.86
N SER A 232 12.03 -10.80 21.76
CA SER A 232 12.83 -10.34 20.63
C SER A 232 13.84 -9.27 21.03
N VAL A 233 14.94 -9.24 20.28
CA VAL A 233 15.96 -8.20 20.37
C VAL A 233 16.08 -7.54 19.00
N SER A 234 15.90 -6.24 18.98
CA SER A 234 16.11 -5.41 17.80
C SER A 234 17.51 -4.83 17.82
N ASN A 235 18.14 -4.78 16.65
CA ASN A 235 19.47 -4.25 16.44
C ASN A 235 20.55 -4.87 17.34
N PRO A 236 20.62 -6.22 17.48
CA PRO A 236 21.53 -6.88 18.42
C PRO A 236 23.02 -6.66 18.14
N PHE A 237 23.36 -6.05 17.00
CA PHE A 237 24.73 -5.77 16.56
C PHE A 237 25.06 -4.28 16.48
N SER A 238 24.16 -3.40 16.95
CA SER A 238 24.34 -1.95 16.96
C SER A 238 24.22 -1.42 18.39
N GLY A 239 24.82 -0.28 18.68
CA GLY A 239 24.74 0.36 20.01
C GLY A 239 23.34 0.84 20.44
N GLY A 240 22.28 0.51 19.67
CA GLY A 240 20.87 0.82 19.94
C GLY A 240 20.03 -0.44 20.17
N GLU A 241 20.52 -1.39 20.92
CA GLU A 241 19.82 -2.63 21.24
C GLU A 241 18.51 -2.34 22.00
N ALA A 242 17.42 -2.97 21.57
CA ALA A 242 16.13 -2.91 22.27
C ALA A 242 15.57 -4.32 22.43
N GLY A 243 15.44 -4.76 23.67
CA GLY A 243 14.81 -6.04 23.99
C GLY A 243 13.32 -5.87 24.27
N SER A 244 12.50 -6.79 23.83
CA SER A 244 11.08 -6.85 24.16
C SER A 244 10.67 -8.27 24.54
N VAL A 245 9.80 -8.38 25.56
CA VAL A 245 9.15 -9.63 25.94
C VAL A 245 7.66 -9.37 26.03
N ASN A 246 6.89 -10.17 25.31
CA ASN A 246 5.44 -10.05 25.23
C ASN A 246 4.79 -11.39 25.59
N LEU A 247 3.87 -11.37 26.54
CA LEU A 247 3.04 -12.51 26.90
C LEU A 247 1.61 -12.26 26.43
N ARG A 248 1.10 -13.09 25.53
CA ARG A 248 -0.23 -12.96 24.95
C ARG A 248 -1.13 -14.10 25.40
N TYR A 249 -2.16 -13.77 26.13
CA TYR A 249 -3.22 -14.71 26.53
C TYR A 249 -4.50 -14.40 25.75
N ARG A 250 -5.12 -15.42 25.13
CA ARG A 250 -6.37 -15.29 24.37
C ARG A 250 -7.45 -16.15 25.01
N VAL A 251 -8.52 -15.53 25.45
CA VAL A 251 -9.74 -16.22 25.90
C VAL A 251 -10.73 -16.30 24.74
N GLN A 252 -11.28 -17.48 24.50
CA GLN A 252 -12.42 -17.68 23.59
C GLN A 252 -13.59 -18.15 24.45
N TRP A 253 -14.69 -17.42 24.45
CA TRP A 253 -15.95 -17.77 25.08
C TRP A 253 -17.02 -17.93 24.01
#